data_e4accbc65e73bb8f6e4ae0a33e9044a9
#
_entry.id   e4accbc65e73bb8f6e4ae0a33e9044a9
#
_cell.length_a   1.000
_cell.length_b   1.000
_cell.length_c   1.000
_cell.angle_alpha   90.00
_cell.angle_beta   90.00
_cell.angle_gamma   90.00
#
_symmetry.space_group_name_H-M   'P 1'
#
loop_
_entity.id
_entity.type
_entity.pdbx_description
1 polymer ?
#
loop_
_entity_poly.entity_id
_entity_poly.type
_entity_poly.pdbx_seq_one_letter_code
_entity_poly.pdbx_strand_id
1 'polypeptide(L)'
;MTTTSQNQHTQAGRTMPKTAADLVLARLGDDRIGIRFEEDDYTWDDFARAAIRRSHFLAAHLDRAQPAHLGILLENRPEFLFWWGGAALSGTALVCMNPTRRGQELAEDVRATDCQILIVDSTTRGLIDSSALPEVEVIDIDAHAHTEALNGFDDGRPPESAPAADPKTILTMQFTSGSTGRPKAAMCSTGRFTVAATFGSGGLGPEDVSYNSMPLFHSNSILGCWATPLYQGGTFVLARRFSASRFLDDLLKYDVTYFNYVGRVLSYILAQPEREEEKLVKLKSAFGTEAPVRDRKEFARRFGIEPFESYGSSEGGLNFVRSADTPEDALGLPPAGSAYTAAVVDPVDMSERPRARFGEHGELLNADEAIGELAALGARGTFEGYYKDPEAESERLRGNNFLSGDLGYRDEAGYFYFAGRSGDRLRVDGENFSGAPIERIIGRYPDAQLAAVYPVPDEISGDQVMLALQMVDGRAFDPVGFGRFLDAQADLGTKWAPRYVRIVDTLPVTATAKINKKELRKDAWRTEDPVYYRPGKDNEYHRLEPAHVEELLRRFEDSGRKELLNR
;
A
#
# COMPACT_ATOMS: atom_id res chain seq x y z
N MET A 1 -25.11 -17.08 15.85
CA MET A 1 -26.28 -16.89 14.98
C MET A 1 -27.01 -15.63 15.43
N THR A 2 -27.40 -14.75 14.52
CA THR A 2 -28.12 -13.46 14.71
C THR A 2 -27.20 -12.24 14.85
N THR A 3 -26.69 -11.69 13.69
CA THR A 3 -26.48 -10.24 13.46
C THR A 3 -26.17 -9.89 11.98
N THR A 4 -26.54 -10.73 11.01
CA THR A 4 -26.24 -10.46 9.58
C THR A 4 -27.48 -10.06 8.75
N SER A 5 -28.64 -9.77 9.37
CA SER A 5 -29.90 -9.56 8.62
C SER A 5 -30.54 -8.18 8.72
N GLN A 6 -29.89 -7.16 9.31
CA GLN A 6 -30.52 -5.84 9.47
C GLN A 6 -30.10 -4.73 8.50
N ASN A 7 -29.05 -4.91 7.68
CA ASN A 7 -28.58 -3.84 6.76
C ASN A 7 -29.05 -3.98 5.30
N GLN A 8 -30.00 -4.87 4.98
CA GLN A 8 -30.51 -5.01 3.60
C GLN A 8 -31.75 -4.15 3.28
N HIS A 9 -32.22 -3.30 4.21
CA HIS A 9 -33.57 -2.70 4.06
C HIS A 9 -33.64 -1.22 3.65
N THR A 10 -32.55 -0.55 3.24
CA THR A 10 -32.64 0.88 2.84
C THR A 10 -32.21 1.22 1.40
N GLN A 11 -31.99 0.24 0.53
CA GLN A 11 -31.63 0.48 -0.88
C GLN A 11 -32.65 0.02 -1.94
N ALA A 12 -33.88 -0.21 -1.56
CA ALA A 12 -34.94 -0.57 -2.50
C ALA A 12 -35.31 0.63 -3.39
N GLY A 13 -34.70 0.72 -4.60
CA GLY A 13 -35.10 1.70 -5.63
C GLY A 13 -33.95 2.44 -6.35
N ARG A 14 -32.71 2.39 -5.87
CA ARG A 14 -31.58 2.98 -6.60
C ARG A 14 -30.99 1.97 -7.59
N THR A 15 -30.92 2.33 -8.86
CA THR A 15 -30.13 1.58 -9.85
C THR A 15 -28.69 1.58 -9.38
N MET A 16 -28.07 0.38 -9.27
CA MET A 16 -26.66 0.27 -8.87
C MET A 16 -25.77 1.00 -9.89
N PRO A 17 -24.87 1.89 -9.43
CA PRO A 17 -23.94 2.57 -10.32
C PRO A 17 -23.05 1.52 -10.99
N LYS A 18 -22.70 1.74 -12.25
CA LYS A 18 -21.83 0.86 -13.03
C LYS A 18 -20.44 1.44 -13.21
N THR A 19 -20.33 2.76 -13.13
CA THR A 19 -19.12 3.52 -13.41
C THR A 19 -18.88 4.61 -12.37
N ALA A 20 -17.65 5.10 -12.28
CA ALA A 20 -17.33 6.25 -11.44
C ALA A 20 -18.05 7.52 -11.91
N ALA A 21 -18.33 7.65 -13.22
CA ALA A 21 -19.13 8.75 -13.75
C ALA A 21 -20.53 8.79 -13.13
N ASP A 22 -21.17 7.62 -12.99
CA ASP A 22 -22.50 7.53 -12.32
C ASP A 22 -22.43 8.05 -10.88
N LEU A 23 -21.32 7.75 -10.16
CA LEU A 23 -21.10 8.20 -8.78
C LEU A 23 -20.91 9.72 -8.71
N VAL A 24 -20.13 10.31 -9.62
CA VAL A 24 -19.91 11.74 -9.68
C VAL A 24 -21.23 12.48 -9.99
N LEU A 25 -21.97 12.04 -11.00
CA LEU A 25 -23.23 12.65 -11.38
C LEU A 25 -24.31 12.53 -10.29
N ALA A 26 -24.27 11.47 -9.50
CA ALA A 26 -25.19 11.32 -8.37
C ALA A 26 -24.96 12.33 -7.24
N ARG A 27 -23.88 13.10 -7.29
CA ARG A 27 -23.54 14.18 -6.33
C ARG A 27 -24.00 15.57 -6.80
N LEU A 28 -24.39 15.73 -8.06
CA LEU A 28 -24.90 17.00 -8.57
C LEU A 28 -26.19 17.40 -7.84
N GLY A 29 -26.22 18.61 -7.29
CA GLY A 29 -27.33 19.11 -6.48
C GLY A 29 -27.37 18.60 -5.03
N ASP A 30 -26.30 17.97 -4.56
CA ASP A 30 -26.17 17.51 -3.16
C ASP A 30 -25.40 18.56 -2.35
N ASP A 31 -26.11 19.40 -1.60
CA ASP A 31 -25.56 20.52 -0.82
C ASP A 31 -24.86 20.11 0.48
N ARG A 32 -24.80 18.80 0.79
CA ARG A 32 -24.04 18.33 1.97
C ARG A 32 -22.55 18.48 1.76
N ILE A 33 -21.82 18.76 2.85
CA ILE A 33 -20.37 18.83 2.79
C ILE A 33 -19.80 17.46 2.36
N GLY A 34 -19.15 17.46 1.20
CA GLY A 34 -18.55 16.28 0.60
C GLY A 34 -17.06 16.17 0.89
N ILE A 35 -16.34 17.29 0.83
CA ILE A 35 -14.89 17.31 1.02
C ILE A 35 -14.54 18.44 2.01
N ARG A 36 -13.67 18.10 2.96
CA ARG A 36 -13.02 19.06 3.88
C ARG A 36 -11.52 19.01 3.69
N PHE A 37 -10.93 20.18 3.56
CA PHE A 37 -9.49 20.32 3.41
C PHE A 37 -9.01 21.57 4.12
N GLU A 38 -8.25 21.38 5.22
CA GLU A 38 -7.79 22.49 6.08
C GLU A 38 -8.95 23.34 6.62
N GLU A 39 -9.16 24.55 6.10
CA GLU A 39 -10.26 25.45 6.50
C GLU A 39 -11.33 25.56 5.40
N ASP A 40 -11.14 24.84 4.28
CA ASP A 40 -12.06 24.89 3.14
C ASP A 40 -13.02 23.70 3.17
N ASP A 41 -14.31 23.98 3.02
CA ASP A 41 -15.38 23.02 2.87
C ASP A 41 -15.96 23.10 1.45
N TYR A 42 -16.13 21.93 0.82
CA TYR A 42 -16.77 21.81 -0.49
C TYR A 42 -17.98 20.90 -0.37
N THR A 43 -19.12 21.35 -0.92
CA THR A 43 -20.30 20.49 -1.03
C THR A 43 -20.06 19.40 -2.09
N TRP A 44 -20.89 18.38 -2.07
CA TRP A 44 -20.88 17.37 -3.14
C TRP A 44 -21.25 18.00 -4.49
N ASP A 45 -22.12 19.02 -4.51
CA ASP A 45 -22.44 19.78 -5.73
C ASP A 45 -21.22 20.56 -6.24
N ASP A 46 -20.47 21.21 -5.36
CA ASP A 46 -19.21 21.89 -5.74
C ASP A 46 -18.22 20.91 -6.38
N PHE A 47 -18.06 19.72 -5.80
CA PHE A 47 -17.21 18.67 -6.36
C PHE A 47 -17.70 18.23 -7.75
N ALA A 48 -19.00 17.96 -7.89
CA ALA A 48 -19.57 17.49 -9.16
C ALA A 48 -19.43 18.54 -10.26
N ARG A 49 -19.71 19.80 -9.96
CA ARG A 49 -19.52 20.94 -10.91
C ARG A 49 -18.04 21.14 -11.28
N ALA A 50 -17.16 21.09 -10.30
CA ALA A 50 -15.72 21.18 -10.55
C ALA A 50 -15.22 20.04 -11.45
N ALA A 51 -15.74 18.81 -11.27
CA ALA A 51 -15.46 17.67 -12.12
C ALA A 51 -16.03 17.85 -13.55
N ILE A 52 -17.24 18.38 -13.69
CA ILE A 52 -17.87 18.65 -14.99
C ILE A 52 -17.05 19.68 -15.77
N ARG A 53 -16.65 20.80 -15.18
CA ARG A 53 -15.77 21.78 -15.85
C ARG A 53 -14.48 21.15 -16.37
N ARG A 54 -13.84 20.28 -15.59
CA ARG A 54 -12.62 19.58 -16.00
C ARG A 54 -12.86 18.54 -17.08
N SER A 55 -14.05 17.92 -17.09
CA SER A 55 -14.41 17.00 -18.18
C SER A 55 -14.55 17.74 -19.54
N HIS A 56 -15.08 18.96 -19.54
CA HIS A 56 -15.10 19.82 -20.72
C HIS A 56 -13.70 20.27 -21.14
N PHE A 57 -12.88 20.65 -20.17
CA PHE A 57 -11.47 20.98 -20.44
C PHE A 57 -10.75 19.82 -21.13
N LEU A 58 -10.85 18.61 -20.58
CA LEU A 58 -10.25 17.40 -21.16
C LEU A 58 -10.81 17.09 -22.56
N ALA A 59 -12.09 17.28 -22.78
CA ALA A 59 -12.70 17.08 -24.09
C ALA A 59 -12.19 18.08 -25.16
N ALA A 60 -11.81 19.29 -24.74
CA ALA A 60 -11.30 20.33 -25.62
C ALA A 60 -9.79 20.22 -25.91
N HIS A 61 -9.00 19.67 -24.97
CA HIS A 61 -7.54 19.67 -25.05
C HIS A 61 -6.92 18.32 -25.42
N LEU A 62 -7.64 17.19 -25.19
CA LEU A 62 -7.10 15.87 -25.53
C LEU A 62 -7.37 15.51 -26.98
N ASP A 63 -6.32 15.05 -27.68
CA ASP A 63 -6.44 14.40 -28.98
C ASP A 63 -6.99 12.96 -28.81
N ARG A 64 -8.22 12.74 -29.20
CA ARG A 64 -8.89 11.44 -29.11
C ARG A 64 -8.37 10.40 -30.12
N ALA A 65 -7.50 10.78 -31.05
CA ALA A 65 -6.79 9.82 -31.90
C ALA A 65 -5.63 9.13 -31.15
N GLN A 66 -5.25 9.64 -30.00
CA GLN A 66 -4.25 9.10 -29.10
C GLN A 66 -4.91 8.59 -27.80
N PRO A 67 -4.18 7.80 -26.97
CA PRO A 67 -4.67 7.43 -25.64
C PRO A 67 -5.06 8.68 -24.83
N ALA A 68 -6.29 8.73 -24.36
CA ALA A 68 -6.80 9.87 -23.58
C ALA A 68 -6.30 9.77 -22.12
N HIS A 69 -5.04 10.14 -21.88
CA HIS A 69 -4.40 10.03 -20.58
C HIS A 69 -3.99 11.40 -20.04
N LEU A 70 -4.32 11.60 -18.77
CA LEU A 70 -4.01 12.77 -17.96
C LEU A 70 -3.05 12.37 -16.84
N GLY A 71 -1.83 12.88 -16.87
CA GLY A 71 -0.91 12.77 -15.74
C GLY A 71 -1.29 13.75 -14.63
N ILE A 72 -1.24 13.31 -13.37
CA ILE A 72 -1.43 14.18 -12.21
C ILE A 72 -0.28 14.02 -11.23
N LEU A 73 0.45 15.11 -11.00
CA LEU A 73 1.60 15.19 -10.11
C LEU A 73 1.31 16.20 -9.01
N LEU A 74 0.46 15.82 -8.09
CA LEU A 74 0.04 16.65 -6.95
C LEU A 74 0.22 15.86 -5.65
N GLU A 75 0.51 16.60 -4.58
CA GLU A 75 0.28 16.12 -3.22
C GLU A 75 -1.24 16.10 -2.92
N ASN A 76 -1.64 15.72 -1.69
CA ASN A 76 -3.04 15.73 -1.29
C ASN A 76 -3.60 17.16 -1.30
N ARG A 77 -4.52 17.41 -2.21
CA ARG A 77 -5.33 18.64 -2.30
C ARG A 77 -6.64 18.35 -3.04
N PRO A 78 -7.71 19.12 -2.84
CA PRO A 78 -9.01 18.89 -3.47
C PRO A 78 -8.95 18.83 -5.00
N GLU A 79 -8.05 19.58 -5.60
CA GLU A 79 -7.82 19.62 -7.05
C GLU A 79 -7.55 18.21 -7.63
N PHE A 80 -6.84 17.35 -6.89
CA PHE A 80 -6.63 15.96 -7.31
C PHE A 80 -7.96 15.24 -7.55
N LEU A 81 -8.91 15.39 -6.62
CA LEU A 81 -10.23 14.76 -6.70
C LEU A 81 -11.11 15.38 -7.78
N PHE A 82 -10.99 16.69 -7.99
CA PHE A 82 -11.73 17.39 -9.06
C PHE A 82 -11.27 16.91 -10.45
N TRP A 83 -9.96 16.74 -10.67
CA TRP A 83 -9.42 16.17 -11.89
C TRP A 83 -9.75 14.69 -12.05
N TRP A 84 -9.74 13.93 -10.94
CA TRP A 84 -10.18 12.55 -10.93
C TRP A 84 -11.65 12.42 -11.39
N GLY A 85 -12.53 13.27 -10.88
CA GLY A 85 -13.93 13.32 -11.29
C GLY A 85 -14.10 13.71 -12.75
N GLY A 86 -13.32 14.70 -13.21
CA GLY A 86 -13.29 15.12 -14.64
C GLY A 86 -12.84 13.99 -15.57
N ALA A 87 -11.83 13.25 -15.18
CA ALA A 87 -11.35 12.08 -15.91
C ALA A 87 -12.42 10.96 -15.98
N ALA A 88 -13.12 10.70 -14.86
CA ALA A 88 -14.23 9.75 -14.82
C ALA A 88 -15.37 10.12 -15.78
N LEU A 89 -15.73 11.42 -15.84
CA LEU A 89 -16.81 11.92 -16.70
C LEU A 89 -16.44 11.97 -18.18
N SER A 90 -15.16 12.16 -18.51
CA SER A 90 -14.69 12.28 -19.89
C SER A 90 -14.17 10.98 -20.49
N GLY A 91 -14.15 9.86 -19.73
CA GLY A 91 -13.56 8.60 -20.18
C GLY A 91 -12.04 8.71 -20.40
N THR A 92 -11.37 9.52 -19.58
CA THR A 92 -9.93 9.73 -19.58
C THR A 92 -9.30 8.90 -18.48
N ALA A 93 -8.15 8.27 -18.73
CA ALA A 93 -7.39 7.60 -17.67
C ALA A 93 -6.52 8.61 -16.92
N LEU A 94 -6.69 8.69 -15.61
CA LEU A 94 -5.87 9.50 -14.72
C LEU A 94 -4.62 8.72 -14.32
N VAL A 95 -3.45 9.18 -14.74
CA VAL A 95 -2.16 8.59 -14.38
C VAL A 95 -1.61 9.26 -13.12
N CYS A 96 -1.59 8.53 -12.03
CA CYS A 96 -1.19 9.03 -10.71
C CYS A 96 0.34 9.04 -10.58
N MET A 97 0.98 10.17 -10.86
CA MET A 97 2.42 10.34 -10.77
C MET A 97 2.88 10.35 -9.32
N ASN A 98 4.05 9.78 -9.07
CA ASN A 98 4.63 9.73 -7.73
C ASN A 98 5.55 10.95 -7.46
N PRO A 99 5.18 11.89 -6.56
CA PRO A 99 5.99 13.09 -6.27
C PRO A 99 7.34 12.82 -5.60
N THR A 100 7.64 11.57 -5.23
CA THR A 100 8.98 11.22 -4.70
C THR A 100 10.00 10.98 -5.81
N ARG A 101 9.56 10.79 -7.06
CA ARG A 101 10.43 10.66 -8.23
C ARG A 101 10.83 12.04 -8.76
N ARG A 102 11.92 12.11 -9.51
CA ARG A 102 12.56 13.38 -9.93
C ARG A 102 13.05 13.31 -11.37
N GLY A 103 13.09 14.48 -12.01
CA GLY A 103 13.81 14.71 -13.26
C GLY A 103 13.49 13.72 -14.37
N GLN A 104 14.53 13.07 -14.90
CA GLN A 104 14.39 12.16 -16.05
C GLN A 104 13.52 10.93 -15.74
N GLU A 105 13.63 10.34 -14.54
CA GLU A 105 12.82 9.17 -14.18
C GLU A 105 11.33 9.49 -14.16
N LEU A 106 10.95 10.68 -13.66
CA LEU A 106 9.58 11.13 -13.67
C LEU A 106 9.09 11.42 -15.10
N ALA A 107 9.93 12.02 -15.94
CA ALA A 107 9.61 12.25 -17.34
C ALA A 107 9.42 10.94 -18.13
N GLU A 108 10.19 9.90 -17.80
CA GLU A 108 10.02 8.57 -18.37
C GLU A 108 8.68 7.95 -17.97
N ASP A 109 8.24 8.09 -16.71
CA ASP A 109 6.94 7.62 -16.25
C ASP A 109 5.78 8.30 -17.04
N VAL A 110 5.88 9.62 -17.28
CA VAL A 110 4.90 10.39 -18.06
C VAL A 110 4.83 9.89 -19.49
N ARG A 111 5.99 9.71 -20.16
CA ARG A 111 6.06 9.20 -21.54
C ARG A 111 5.59 7.76 -21.66
N ALA A 112 6.02 6.88 -20.74
CA ALA A 112 5.66 5.47 -20.76
C ALA A 112 4.16 5.22 -20.63
N THR A 113 3.45 6.19 -20.07
CA THR A 113 1.99 6.15 -19.91
C THR A 113 1.23 7.03 -20.91
N ASP A 114 1.89 7.50 -21.97
CA ASP A 114 1.30 8.31 -23.05
C ASP A 114 0.43 9.48 -22.52
N CYS A 115 0.87 10.15 -21.47
CA CYS A 115 0.17 11.32 -20.98
C CYS A 115 0.25 12.45 -22.00
N GLN A 116 -0.88 13.01 -22.39
CA GLN A 116 -0.96 14.19 -23.25
C GLN A 116 -0.88 15.48 -22.44
N ILE A 117 -1.41 15.46 -21.22
CA ILE A 117 -1.44 16.58 -20.28
C ILE A 117 -0.83 16.12 -18.97
N LEU A 118 -0.07 16.98 -18.30
CA LEU A 118 0.45 16.79 -16.96
C LEU A 118 0.01 17.94 -16.05
N ILE A 119 -0.81 17.63 -15.07
CA ILE A 119 -1.24 18.59 -14.03
C ILE A 119 -0.17 18.64 -12.94
N VAL A 120 0.28 19.85 -12.62
CA VAL A 120 1.23 20.17 -11.55
C VAL A 120 0.73 21.36 -10.73
N ASP A 121 1.35 21.63 -9.61
CA ASP A 121 1.18 22.85 -8.83
C ASP A 121 2.54 23.54 -8.57
N SER A 122 2.52 24.67 -7.90
CA SER A 122 3.71 25.45 -7.55
C SER A 122 4.74 24.63 -6.74
N THR A 123 4.31 23.60 -6.01
CA THR A 123 5.19 22.74 -5.18
C THR A 123 5.79 21.59 -5.98
N THR A 124 5.08 21.05 -6.94
CA THR A 124 5.48 19.86 -7.71
C THR A 124 6.08 20.17 -9.08
N ARG A 125 5.80 21.37 -9.64
CA ARG A 125 6.32 21.79 -10.95
C ARG A 125 7.85 21.66 -11.07
N GLY A 126 8.58 21.99 -10.01
CA GLY A 126 10.05 21.90 -9.98
C GLY A 126 10.61 20.46 -9.94
N LEU A 127 9.75 19.44 -9.80
CA LEU A 127 10.16 18.05 -9.77
C LEU A 127 10.46 17.48 -11.16
N ILE A 128 10.00 18.13 -12.21
CA ILE A 128 10.16 17.72 -13.60
C ILE A 128 10.68 18.88 -14.46
N ASP A 129 11.58 18.56 -15.36
CA ASP A 129 12.00 19.47 -16.41
C ASP A 129 11.01 19.37 -17.58
N SER A 130 10.18 20.38 -17.77
CA SER A 130 9.20 20.41 -18.85
C SER A 130 9.85 20.39 -20.24
N SER A 131 11.12 20.81 -20.37
CA SER A 131 11.86 20.70 -21.65
C SER A 131 12.14 19.25 -22.05
N ALA A 132 12.09 18.32 -21.09
CA ALA A 132 12.17 16.88 -21.35
C ALA A 132 10.85 16.28 -21.89
N LEU A 133 9.74 17.04 -21.89
CA LEU A 133 8.40 16.59 -22.31
C LEU A 133 7.80 17.57 -23.33
N PRO A 134 8.44 17.81 -24.47
CA PRO A 134 7.95 18.80 -25.45
C PRO A 134 6.59 18.45 -26.06
N GLU A 135 6.19 17.17 -25.99
CA GLU A 135 4.93 16.64 -26.50
C GLU A 135 3.79 16.68 -25.47
N VAL A 136 4.06 17.04 -24.20
CA VAL A 136 3.08 17.03 -23.11
C VAL A 136 2.73 18.44 -22.70
N GLU A 137 1.45 18.77 -22.66
CA GLU A 137 0.97 20.05 -22.12
C GLU A 137 1.09 20.03 -20.57
N VAL A 138 2.03 20.81 -20.02
CA VAL A 138 2.21 20.92 -18.56
C VAL A 138 1.39 22.09 -18.04
N ILE A 139 0.41 21.80 -17.18
CA ILE A 139 -0.54 22.78 -16.63
C ILE A 139 -0.28 22.96 -15.14
N ASP A 140 0.08 24.20 -14.78
CA ASP A 140 0.21 24.62 -13.39
C ASP A 140 -1.15 25.14 -12.89
N ILE A 141 -1.78 24.40 -11.97
CA ILE A 141 -3.11 24.74 -11.46
C ILE A 141 -3.14 25.97 -10.56
N ASP A 142 -2.00 26.40 -10.04
CA ASP A 142 -1.90 27.63 -9.25
C ASP A 142 -1.73 28.87 -10.14
N ALA A 143 -1.59 28.70 -11.47
CA ALA A 143 -1.52 29.79 -12.41
C ALA A 143 -2.92 30.42 -12.64
N HIS A 144 -3.01 31.76 -12.62
CA HIS A 144 -4.27 32.50 -12.83
C HIS A 144 -4.96 32.10 -14.15
N ALA A 145 -4.17 31.93 -15.23
CA ALA A 145 -4.68 31.52 -16.53
C ALA A 145 -5.44 30.18 -16.51
N HIS A 146 -5.04 29.24 -15.64
CA HIS A 146 -5.74 27.97 -15.49
C HIS A 146 -7.14 28.16 -14.89
N THR A 147 -7.25 28.97 -13.82
CA THR A 147 -8.54 29.30 -13.21
C THR A 147 -9.48 30.00 -14.20
N GLU A 148 -8.95 30.95 -14.98
CA GLU A 148 -9.74 31.64 -16.04
C GLU A 148 -10.21 30.64 -17.11
N ALA A 149 -9.33 29.76 -17.58
CA ALA A 149 -9.68 28.75 -18.58
C ALA A 149 -10.80 27.83 -18.09
N LEU A 150 -10.73 27.34 -16.83
CA LEU A 150 -11.78 26.49 -16.25
C LEU A 150 -13.11 27.21 -16.10
N ASN A 151 -13.12 28.51 -15.73
CA ASN A 151 -14.35 29.27 -15.55
C ASN A 151 -15.11 29.49 -16.86
N GLY A 152 -14.48 29.32 -18.01
CA GLY A 152 -15.12 29.38 -19.32
C GLY A 152 -15.96 28.14 -19.70
N PHE A 153 -15.86 27.04 -18.95
CA PHE A 153 -16.57 25.81 -19.28
C PHE A 153 -17.88 25.65 -18.50
N ASP A 154 -18.83 24.91 -19.11
CA ASP A 154 -20.09 24.50 -18.48
C ASP A 154 -19.81 23.61 -17.25
N ASP A 155 -20.62 23.75 -16.21
CA ASP A 155 -20.55 22.97 -14.98
C ASP A 155 -21.86 22.25 -14.63
N GLY A 156 -22.87 22.38 -15.47
CA GLY A 156 -24.20 21.80 -15.25
C GLY A 156 -24.34 20.38 -15.79
N ARG A 157 -23.58 20.00 -16.82
CA ARG A 157 -23.63 18.67 -17.44
C ARG A 157 -22.31 18.33 -18.13
N PRO A 158 -21.94 17.04 -18.20
CA PRO A 158 -20.76 16.61 -18.96
C PRO A 158 -20.86 16.95 -20.46
N PRO A 159 -19.73 17.01 -21.18
CA PRO A 159 -19.71 17.27 -22.62
C PRO A 159 -20.44 16.15 -23.40
N GLU A 160 -21.21 16.52 -24.42
CA GLU A 160 -21.91 15.56 -25.27
C GLU A 160 -20.94 14.64 -26.04
N SER A 161 -19.69 15.07 -26.22
CA SER A 161 -18.62 14.30 -26.84
C SER A 161 -17.99 13.25 -25.92
N ALA A 162 -18.37 13.21 -24.63
CA ALA A 162 -17.88 12.19 -23.73
C ALA A 162 -18.30 10.79 -24.20
N PRO A 163 -17.39 9.78 -24.17
CA PRO A 163 -17.76 8.43 -24.54
C PRO A 163 -18.84 7.88 -23.61
N ALA A 164 -19.65 6.95 -24.12
CA ALA A 164 -20.61 6.25 -23.30
C ALA A 164 -19.88 5.53 -22.13
N ALA A 165 -20.48 5.58 -20.95
CA ALA A 165 -19.90 4.97 -19.76
C ALA A 165 -19.78 3.45 -19.93
N ASP A 166 -18.54 2.93 -19.94
CA ASP A 166 -18.22 1.49 -19.97
C ASP A 166 -17.47 1.13 -18.69
N PRO A 167 -17.95 0.17 -17.89
CA PRO A 167 -17.26 -0.29 -16.69
C PRO A 167 -15.82 -0.76 -16.92
N LYS A 168 -15.45 -1.13 -18.13
CA LYS A 168 -14.08 -1.55 -18.50
C LYS A 168 -13.14 -0.39 -18.82
N THR A 169 -13.66 0.83 -18.98
CA THR A 169 -12.81 2.00 -19.22
C THR A 169 -11.83 2.18 -18.07
N ILE A 170 -10.55 2.32 -18.36
CA ILE A 170 -9.52 2.58 -17.35
C ILE A 170 -9.73 3.97 -16.78
N LEU A 171 -9.90 4.03 -15.46
CA LEU A 171 -10.09 5.25 -14.70
C LEU A 171 -8.76 5.79 -14.15
N THR A 172 -7.96 4.88 -13.55
CA THR A 172 -6.67 5.27 -12.99
C THR A 172 -5.57 4.31 -13.38
N MET A 173 -4.36 4.84 -13.49
CA MET A 173 -3.11 4.07 -13.54
C MET A 173 -2.25 4.48 -12.35
N GLN A 174 -1.82 3.50 -11.56
CA GLN A 174 -1.06 3.75 -10.34
C GLN A 174 0.25 2.98 -10.39
N PHE A 175 1.36 3.69 -10.15
CA PHE A 175 2.66 3.05 -10.20
C PHE A 175 2.91 2.18 -8.99
N THR A 176 3.28 0.93 -9.23
CA THR A 176 3.72 -0.04 -8.22
C THR A 176 5.21 -0.30 -8.36
N SER A 177 5.89 -0.58 -7.24
CA SER A 177 7.30 -0.93 -7.25
C SER A 177 7.48 -2.33 -7.84
N GLY A 178 7.96 -2.42 -9.08
CA GLY A 178 8.26 -3.68 -9.73
C GLY A 178 9.49 -4.38 -9.11
N SER A 179 9.52 -5.72 -9.16
CA SER A 179 10.68 -6.55 -8.81
C SER A 179 11.90 -6.24 -9.70
N THR A 180 11.69 -5.76 -10.91
CA THR A 180 12.71 -5.41 -11.92
C THR A 180 13.30 -4.00 -11.76
N GLY A 181 12.85 -3.22 -10.77
CA GLY A 181 13.37 -1.88 -10.48
C GLY A 181 12.68 -0.73 -11.25
N ARG A 182 11.97 -0.99 -12.35
CA ARG A 182 11.09 0.00 -13.00
C ARG A 182 9.69 -0.05 -12.39
N PRO A 183 9.06 1.11 -12.10
CA PRO A 183 7.67 1.15 -11.70
C PRO A 183 6.76 0.64 -12.82
N LYS A 184 5.73 -0.11 -12.46
CA LYS A 184 4.71 -0.65 -13.37
C LYS A 184 3.41 0.11 -13.17
N ALA A 185 2.79 0.58 -14.25
CA ALA A 185 1.52 1.32 -14.20
C ALA A 185 0.34 0.34 -14.14
N ALA A 186 -0.08 -0.03 -12.93
CA ALA A 186 -1.22 -0.92 -12.70
C ALA A 186 -2.53 -0.21 -13.08
N MET A 187 -3.33 -0.85 -13.91
CA MET A 187 -4.60 -0.31 -14.40
C MET A 187 -5.74 -0.59 -13.41
N CYS A 188 -6.64 0.37 -13.26
CA CYS A 188 -7.88 0.22 -12.50
C CYS A 188 -9.04 0.79 -13.29
N SER A 189 -9.99 -0.06 -13.66
CA SER A 189 -11.18 0.36 -14.39
C SER A 189 -12.18 1.13 -13.52
N THR A 190 -13.04 1.88 -14.17
CA THR A 190 -14.16 2.58 -13.51
C THR A 190 -15.12 1.59 -12.85
N GLY A 191 -15.31 0.39 -13.43
CA GLY A 191 -16.13 -0.67 -12.82
C GLY A 191 -15.51 -1.24 -11.54
N ARG A 192 -14.19 -1.50 -11.52
CA ARG A 192 -13.49 -1.94 -10.32
C ARG A 192 -13.57 -0.89 -9.19
N PHE A 193 -13.40 0.38 -9.53
CA PHE A 193 -13.59 1.47 -8.56
C PHE A 193 -15.01 1.44 -7.97
N THR A 194 -16.03 1.28 -8.83
CA THR A 194 -17.43 1.26 -8.40
C THR A 194 -17.75 0.08 -7.49
N VAL A 195 -17.15 -1.09 -7.76
CA VAL A 195 -17.24 -2.26 -6.86
C VAL A 195 -16.63 -1.92 -5.49
N ALA A 196 -15.45 -1.30 -5.45
CA ALA A 196 -14.84 -0.87 -4.19
C ALA A 196 -15.72 0.13 -3.43
N ALA A 197 -16.34 1.09 -4.13
CA ALA A 197 -17.24 2.09 -3.55
C ALA A 197 -18.50 1.47 -2.94
N THR A 198 -19.09 0.48 -3.59
CA THR A 198 -20.37 -0.11 -3.19
C THR A 198 -20.25 -1.18 -2.12
N PHE A 199 -19.18 -1.99 -2.17
CA PHE A 199 -18.99 -3.13 -1.25
C PHE A 199 -17.92 -2.89 -0.19
N GLY A 200 -17.05 -1.87 -0.37
CA GLY A 200 -16.00 -1.51 0.59
C GLY A 200 -16.45 -0.66 1.78
N SER A 201 -17.74 -0.31 1.85
CA SER A 201 -18.25 0.67 2.84
C SER A 201 -18.16 0.21 4.30
N GLY A 202 -18.02 -1.09 4.58
CA GLY A 202 -17.91 -1.59 5.95
C GLY A 202 -19.02 -1.15 6.92
N GLY A 203 -20.20 -0.77 6.40
CA GLY A 203 -21.32 -0.25 7.18
C GLY A 203 -21.34 1.27 7.33
N LEU A 204 -20.44 2.00 6.69
CA LEU A 204 -20.44 3.46 6.66
C LEU A 204 -21.61 4.00 5.82
N GLY A 205 -22.15 5.14 6.22
CA GLY A 205 -23.30 5.79 5.60
C GLY A 205 -23.09 7.29 5.35
N PRO A 206 -24.15 8.02 5.00
CA PRO A 206 -24.07 9.45 4.65
C PRO A 206 -23.71 10.35 5.84
N GLU A 207 -23.86 9.87 7.07
CA GLU A 207 -23.50 10.62 8.30
C GLU A 207 -22.05 10.37 8.74
N ASP A 208 -21.33 9.52 8.01
CA ASP A 208 -19.96 9.16 8.40
C ASP A 208 -18.94 10.11 7.81
N VAL A 209 -17.85 10.28 8.56
CA VAL A 209 -16.73 11.15 8.21
C VAL A 209 -15.48 10.29 8.04
N SER A 210 -15.01 10.21 6.79
CA SER A 210 -13.81 9.47 6.41
C SER A 210 -12.58 10.39 6.39
N TYR A 211 -11.54 10.06 7.14
CA TYR A 211 -10.29 10.81 7.20
C TYR A 211 -9.19 10.12 6.41
N ASN A 212 -8.61 10.82 5.44
CA ASN A 212 -7.50 10.33 4.63
C ASN A 212 -6.26 11.21 4.79
N SER A 213 -5.19 10.63 5.28
CA SER A 213 -3.85 11.25 5.33
C SER A 213 -2.83 10.54 4.43
N MET A 214 -3.26 9.44 3.79
CA MET A 214 -2.44 8.71 2.82
C MET A 214 -2.43 9.43 1.48
N PRO A 215 -1.34 9.31 0.67
CA PRO A 215 -1.26 9.99 -0.61
C PRO A 215 -2.33 9.53 -1.60
N LEU A 216 -3.02 10.48 -2.25
CA LEU A 216 -4.09 10.21 -3.22
C LEU A 216 -3.60 9.49 -4.49
N PHE A 217 -2.31 9.55 -4.80
CA PHE A 217 -1.75 8.82 -5.94
C PHE A 217 -1.61 7.30 -5.69
N HIS A 218 -1.99 6.80 -4.50
CA HIS A 218 -2.03 5.37 -4.17
C HIS A 218 -3.45 4.81 -4.09
N SER A 219 -3.58 3.54 -4.50
CA SER A 219 -4.86 2.82 -4.51
C SER A 219 -5.54 2.75 -3.14
N ASN A 220 -4.78 2.65 -2.04
CA ASN A 220 -5.35 2.61 -0.69
C ASN A 220 -6.18 3.87 -0.38
N SER A 221 -5.73 5.07 -0.78
CA SER A 221 -6.49 6.30 -0.58
C SER A 221 -7.75 6.35 -1.44
N ILE A 222 -7.61 6.03 -2.72
CA ILE A 222 -8.71 6.13 -3.69
C ILE A 222 -9.74 5.02 -3.47
N LEU A 223 -9.31 3.77 -3.34
CA LEU A 223 -10.23 2.63 -3.21
C LEU A 223 -10.65 2.39 -1.75
N GLY A 224 -9.75 2.60 -0.80
CA GLY A 224 -9.99 2.29 0.61
C GLY A 224 -10.59 3.44 1.42
N CYS A 225 -10.54 4.69 0.93
CA CYS A 225 -11.05 5.83 1.70
C CYS A 225 -11.97 6.77 0.89
N TRP A 226 -11.59 7.18 -0.35
CA TRP A 226 -12.38 8.10 -1.16
C TRP A 226 -13.66 7.47 -1.73
N ALA A 227 -13.58 6.19 -2.17
CA ALA A 227 -14.67 5.53 -2.89
C ALA A 227 -15.99 5.49 -2.09
N THR A 228 -15.91 5.17 -0.80
CA THR A 228 -17.08 5.02 0.07
C THR A 228 -17.85 6.32 0.30
N PRO A 229 -17.26 7.44 0.76
CA PRO A 229 -18.00 8.68 0.93
C PRO A 229 -18.54 9.22 -0.40
N LEU A 230 -17.85 9.04 -1.53
CA LEU A 230 -18.39 9.39 -2.83
C LEU A 230 -19.67 8.62 -3.16
N TYR A 231 -19.75 7.34 -2.84
CA TYR A 231 -20.97 6.53 -3.06
C TYR A 231 -22.07 6.84 -2.05
N GLN A 232 -21.74 6.90 -0.77
CA GLN A 232 -22.72 7.05 0.31
C GLN A 232 -23.18 8.51 0.52
N GLY A 233 -22.35 9.49 0.11
CA GLY A 233 -22.59 10.92 0.38
C GLY A 233 -22.19 11.32 1.79
N GLY A 234 -21.28 10.58 2.42
CA GLY A 234 -20.62 10.98 3.66
C GLY A 234 -19.57 12.07 3.43
N THR A 235 -18.92 12.55 4.47
CA THR A 235 -17.86 13.57 4.37
C THR A 235 -16.49 12.92 4.21
N PHE A 236 -15.67 13.43 3.29
CA PHE A 236 -14.27 13.05 3.11
C PHE A 236 -13.36 14.18 3.60
N VAL A 237 -12.65 13.93 4.69
CA VAL A 237 -11.63 14.84 5.24
C VAL A 237 -10.28 14.46 4.65
N LEU A 238 -9.70 15.36 3.88
CA LEU A 238 -8.41 15.19 3.24
C LEU A 238 -7.34 15.93 4.01
N ALA A 239 -6.42 15.22 4.64
CA ALA A 239 -5.22 15.82 5.20
C ALA A 239 -4.14 15.97 4.11
N ARG A 240 -3.42 17.10 4.10
CA ARG A 240 -2.33 17.36 3.15
C ARG A 240 -1.25 16.29 3.20
N ARG A 241 -0.94 15.82 4.39
CA ARG A 241 -0.01 14.71 4.66
C ARG A 241 -0.26 14.10 6.02
N PHE A 242 0.19 12.88 6.22
CA PHE A 242 0.15 12.25 7.54
C PHE A 242 0.98 13.03 8.57
N SER A 243 0.41 13.20 9.77
CA SER A 243 1.09 13.76 10.95
C SER A 243 0.59 13.05 12.19
N ALA A 244 1.45 12.28 12.84
CA ALA A 244 1.10 11.56 14.06
C ALA A 244 0.68 12.51 15.20
N SER A 245 1.37 13.66 15.33
CA SER A 245 1.09 14.64 16.39
C SER A 245 -0.24 15.39 16.21
N ARG A 246 -0.73 15.53 14.96
CA ARG A 246 -2.03 16.18 14.67
C ARG A 246 -3.19 15.19 14.56
N PHE A 247 -2.89 13.90 14.47
CA PHE A 247 -3.91 12.88 14.19
C PHE A 247 -5.10 12.95 15.14
N LEU A 248 -4.86 12.97 16.46
CA LEU A 248 -5.94 13.05 17.45
C LEU A 248 -6.75 14.35 17.33
N ASP A 249 -6.06 15.49 17.15
CA ASP A 249 -6.72 16.79 17.02
C ASP A 249 -7.59 16.84 15.75
N ASP A 250 -7.12 16.25 14.63
CA ASP A 250 -7.91 16.13 13.40
C ASP A 250 -9.13 15.22 13.60
N LEU A 251 -8.98 14.08 14.30
CA LEU A 251 -10.10 13.19 14.62
C LEU A 251 -11.21 13.91 15.40
N LEU A 252 -10.81 14.71 16.38
CA LEU A 252 -11.74 15.48 17.22
C LEU A 252 -12.34 16.68 16.48
N LYS A 253 -11.51 17.44 15.72
CA LYS A 253 -11.95 18.61 14.96
C LYS A 253 -13.04 18.27 13.97
N TYR A 254 -12.89 17.15 13.26
CA TYR A 254 -13.77 16.78 12.15
C TYR A 254 -14.81 15.70 12.52
N ASP A 255 -14.87 15.26 13.77
CA ASP A 255 -15.77 14.19 14.21
C ASP A 255 -15.60 12.90 13.38
N VAL A 256 -14.35 12.51 13.13
CA VAL A 256 -14.00 11.39 12.25
C VAL A 256 -14.57 10.07 12.77
N THR A 257 -15.23 9.33 11.88
CA THR A 257 -15.80 8.01 12.19
C THR A 257 -15.03 6.86 11.55
N TYR A 258 -14.24 7.16 10.50
CA TYR A 258 -13.44 6.18 9.76
C TYR A 258 -12.13 6.79 9.28
N PHE A 259 -11.05 6.02 9.31
CA PHE A 259 -9.81 6.39 8.64
C PHE A 259 -9.15 5.18 7.98
N ASN A 260 -8.29 5.44 6.98
CA ASN A 260 -7.44 4.43 6.36
C ASN A 260 -5.97 4.62 6.75
N TYR A 261 -5.23 3.51 6.75
CA TYR A 261 -3.81 3.53 7.06
C TYR A 261 -3.04 2.45 6.30
N VAL A 262 -1.70 2.56 6.31
CA VAL A 262 -0.78 1.52 5.87
C VAL A 262 0.27 1.30 6.95
N GLY A 263 0.51 0.06 7.30
CA GLY A 263 1.53 -0.48 8.19
C GLY A 263 1.90 0.36 9.40
N ARG A 264 2.80 1.31 9.20
CA ARG A 264 3.44 2.07 10.28
C ARG A 264 2.67 3.25 10.81
N VAL A 265 1.61 3.65 10.16
CA VAL A 265 0.81 4.80 10.62
C VAL A 265 0.36 4.59 12.06
N LEU A 266 -0.08 3.36 12.41
CA LEU A 266 -0.45 3.05 13.80
C LEU A 266 0.73 3.17 14.75
N SER A 267 1.91 2.64 14.38
CA SER A 267 3.12 2.73 15.22
C SER A 267 3.49 4.19 15.53
N TYR A 268 3.41 5.09 14.53
CA TYR A 268 3.70 6.51 14.73
C TYR A 268 2.66 7.22 15.59
N ILE A 269 1.36 6.88 15.46
CA ILE A 269 0.30 7.40 16.31
C ILE A 269 0.52 6.95 17.75
N LEU A 270 0.82 5.67 17.96
CA LEU A 270 1.02 5.08 19.29
C LEU A 270 2.31 5.55 19.97
N ALA A 271 3.31 6.01 19.22
CA ALA A 271 4.50 6.66 19.76
C ALA A 271 4.20 8.04 20.37
N GLN A 272 3.06 8.67 20.03
CA GLN A 272 2.64 9.90 20.69
C GLN A 272 2.16 9.63 22.13
N PRO A 273 2.38 10.56 23.06
CA PRO A 273 1.84 10.44 24.42
C PRO A 273 0.33 10.18 24.39
N GLU A 274 -0.12 9.24 25.24
CA GLU A 274 -1.54 8.96 25.43
C GLU A 274 -2.23 10.18 26.05
N ARG A 275 -3.39 10.55 25.52
CA ARG A 275 -4.18 11.71 25.97
C ARG A 275 -5.58 11.27 26.37
N GLU A 276 -6.15 11.90 27.40
CA GLU A 276 -7.52 11.61 27.87
C GLU A 276 -8.57 11.85 26.78
N GLU A 277 -8.31 12.78 25.85
CA GLU A 277 -9.19 13.12 24.73
C GLU A 277 -9.33 11.98 23.71
N GLU A 278 -8.45 10.98 23.70
CA GLU A 278 -8.59 9.78 22.86
C GLU A 278 -9.91 9.03 23.09
N LYS A 279 -10.47 9.14 24.30
CA LYS A 279 -11.76 8.57 24.67
C LYS A 279 -12.96 9.34 24.08
N LEU A 280 -12.74 10.52 23.51
CA LEU A 280 -13.78 11.38 22.95
C LEU A 280 -13.92 11.21 21.43
N VAL A 281 -13.04 10.45 20.79
CA VAL A 281 -13.12 10.21 19.35
C VAL A 281 -14.38 9.42 18.99
N LYS A 282 -14.90 9.69 17.80
CA LYS A 282 -16.12 9.05 17.28
C LYS A 282 -15.83 7.89 16.32
N LEU A 283 -14.62 7.35 16.34
CA LEU A 283 -14.22 6.28 15.45
C LEU A 283 -15.15 5.06 15.60
N LYS A 284 -15.66 4.58 14.47
CA LYS A 284 -16.45 3.36 14.34
C LYS A 284 -15.62 2.23 13.73
N SER A 285 -14.73 2.58 12.80
CA SER A 285 -13.83 1.61 12.15
C SER A 285 -12.57 2.28 11.59
N ALA A 286 -11.57 1.46 11.32
CA ALA A 286 -10.37 1.84 10.60
C ALA A 286 -10.00 0.71 9.65
N PHE A 287 -9.54 1.04 8.45
CA PHE A 287 -9.10 0.07 7.46
C PHE A 287 -7.61 0.23 7.14
N GLY A 288 -6.89 -0.86 7.19
CA GLY A 288 -5.49 -0.82 6.87
C GLY A 288 -4.90 -2.13 6.38
N THR A 289 -3.59 -2.09 6.21
CA THR A 289 -2.78 -3.23 5.82
C THR A 289 -1.45 -3.20 6.55
N GLU A 290 -0.91 -4.37 6.88
CA GLU A 290 0.48 -4.55 7.35
C GLU A 290 0.79 -3.98 8.76
N ALA A 291 -0.21 -3.64 9.59
CA ALA A 291 0.09 -3.20 10.96
C ALA A 291 0.47 -4.40 11.85
N PRO A 292 1.52 -4.25 12.71
CA PRO A 292 1.84 -5.26 13.70
C PRO A 292 0.66 -5.55 14.63
N VAL A 293 0.48 -6.81 14.98
CA VAL A 293 -0.58 -7.25 15.90
C VAL A 293 -0.56 -6.45 17.20
N ARG A 294 0.64 -6.23 17.76
CA ARG A 294 0.83 -5.41 18.97
C ARG A 294 0.23 -4.02 18.81
N ASP A 295 0.49 -3.37 17.68
CA ASP A 295 0.04 -2.00 17.44
C ASP A 295 -1.48 -1.95 17.22
N ARG A 296 -2.07 -2.95 16.57
CA ARG A 296 -3.54 -3.04 16.45
C ARG A 296 -4.21 -3.19 17.82
N LYS A 297 -3.68 -4.05 18.70
CA LYS A 297 -4.19 -4.23 20.06
C LYS A 297 -4.05 -2.97 20.92
N GLU A 298 -2.91 -2.32 20.83
CA GLU A 298 -2.67 -1.08 21.58
C GLU A 298 -3.54 0.05 21.05
N PHE A 299 -3.74 0.15 19.73
CA PHE A 299 -4.69 1.10 19.16
C PHE A 299 -6.11 0.83 19.65
N ALA A 300 -6.54 -0.43 19.67
CA ALA A 300 -7.86 -0.81 20.19
C ALA A 300 -8.03 -0.42 21.67
N ARG A 301 -6.98 -0.58 22.49
CA ARG A 301 -7.00 -0.17 23.90
C ARG A 301 -7.16 1.34 24.05
N ARG A 302 -6.41 2.15 23.26
CA ARG A 302 -6.41 3.63 23.37
C ARG A 302 -7.66 4.25 22.75
N PHE A 303 -8.05 3.82 21.55
CA PHE A 303 -9.09 4.46 20.74
C PHE A 303 -10.44 3.71 20.72
N GLY A 304 -10.53 2.57 21.39
CA GLY A 304 -11.79 1.84 21.58
C GLY A 304 -12.30 1.04 20.37
N ILE A 305 -11.54 0.97 19.28
CA ILE A 305 -11.87 0.18 18.09
C ILE A 305 -10.70 -0.69 17.65
N GLU A 306 -10.96 -1.92 17.24
CA GLU A 306 -9.95 -2.75 16.59
C GLU A 306 -9.89 -2.42 15.09
N PRO A 307 -8.72 -2.02 14.56
CA PRO A 307 -8.57 -1.75 13.14
C PRO A 307 -8.81 -3.02 12.29
N PHE A 308 -9.61 -2.88 11.25
CA PHE A 308 -9.84 -3.94 10.28
C PHE A 308 -8.72 -3.96 9.25
N GLU A 309 -8.16 -5.13 9.00
CA GLU A 309 -7.15 -5.31 7.97
C GLU A 309 -7.60 -6.28 6.90
N SER A 310 -7.12 -6.06 5.68
CA SER A 310 -7.23 -7.01 4.59
C SER A 310 -5.91 -7.12 3.84
N TYR A 311 -5.75 -8.20 3.11
CA TYR A 311 -4.68 -8.37 2.15
C TYR A 311 -5.22 -8.08 0.74
N GLY A 312 -4.46 -7.29 0.00
CA GLY A 312 -4.74 -6.99 -1.40
C GLY A 312 -3.61 -6.19 -2.03
N SER A 313 -3.66 -6.02 -3.34
CA SER A 313 -2.68 -5.24 -4.08
C SER A 313 -3.35 -4.22 -5.00
N SER A 314 -2.57 -3.24 -5.46
CA SER A 314 -3.03 -2.24 -6.44
C SER A 314 -3.46 -2.89 -7.76
N GLU A 315 -2.86 -4.01 -8.10
CA GLU A 315 -3.17 -4.83 -9.26
C GLU A 315 -4.55 -5.50 -9.18
N GLY A 316 -5.06 -5.75 -7.96
CA GLY A 316 -6.21 -6.61 -7.74
C GLY A 316 -5.81 -8.10 -7.82
N GLY A 317 -6.65 -8.92 -8.44
CA GLY A 317 -6.40 -10.35 -8.66
C GLY A 317 -6.70 -11.21 -7.44
N LEU A 318 -6.09 -10.94 -6.30
CA LEU A 318 -6.23 -11.70 -5.06
C LEU A 318 -6.44 -10.77 -3.87
N ASN A 319 -7.40 -11.10 -3.03
CA ASN A 319 -7.58 -10.45 -1.73
C ASN A 319 -8.05 -11.44 -0.66
N PHE A 320 -7.75 -11.12 0.60
CA PHE A 320 -8.22 -11.83 1.77
C PHE A 320 -8.84 -10.85 2.75
N VAL A 321 -9.90 -11.29 3.41
CA VAL A 321 -10.61 -10.50 4.43
C VAL A 321 -10.60 -11.25 5.76
N ARG A 322 -10.46 -10.51 6.83
CA ARG A 322 -10.49 -11.04 8.19
C ARG A 322 -11.91 -11.02 8.74
N SER A 323 -12.21 -11.94 9.62
CA SER A 323 -13.42 -11.99 10.44
C SER A 323 -13.04 -12.10 11.92
N ALA A 324 -14.00 -12.09 12.82
CA ALA A 324 -13.74 -12.27 14.25
C ALA A 324 -13.06 -13.62 14.58
N ASP A 325 -13.29 -14.65 13.77
CA ASP A 325 -12.72 -15.99 13.96
C ASP A 325 -11.35 -16.16 13.26
N THR A 326 -10.85 -15.12 12.57
CA THR A 326 -9.56 -15.21 11.87
C THR A 326 -8.41 -15.27 12.88
N PRO A 327 -7.51 -16.27 12.79
CA PRO A 327 -6.31 -16.32 13.63
C PRO A 327 -5.52 -15.01 13.55
N GLU A 328 -4.89 -14.64 14.66
CA GLU A 328 -4.29 -13.31 14.84
C GLU A 328 -3.30 -12.93 13.74
N ASP A 329 -2.47 -13.87 13.32
CA ASP A 329 -1.43 -13.69 12.31
C ASP A 329 -1.88 -14.04 10.87
N ALA A 330 -3.12 -14.51 10.69
CA ALA A 330 -3.61 -14.87 9.37
C ALA A 330 -4.07 -13.64 8.56
N LEU A 331 -3.90 -13.70 7.25
CA LEU A 331 -4.46 -12.72 6.32
C LEU A 331 -6.00 -12.80 6.25
N GLY A 332 -6.56 -13.96 6.57
CA GLY A 332 -7.99 -14.24 6.48
C GLY A 332 -8.34 -15.28 5.40
N LEU A 333 -9.54 -15.14 4.87
CA LEU A 333 -10.11 -15.98 3.82
C LEU A 333 -10.42 -15.13 2.57
N PRO A 334 -10.50 -15.72 1.37
CA PRO A 334 -11.02 -15.00 0.22
C PRO A 334 -12.47 -14.56 0.49
N PRO A 335 -12.91 -13.40 -0.02
CA PRO A 335 -14.28 -12.94 0.13
C PRO A 335 -15.29 -13.98 -0.37
N ALA A 336 -16.42 -14.11 0.32
CA ALA A 336 -17.49 -15.00 -0.12
C ALA A 336 -17.99 -14.60 -1.52
N GLY A 337 -18.11 -15.59 -2.43
CA GLY A 337 -18.52 -15.35 -3.80
C GLY A 337 -17.42 -14.82 -4.72
N SER A 338 -16.14 -14.89 -4.30
CA SER A 338 -15.01 -14.57 -5.17
C SER A 338 -15.09 -15.36 -6.49
N ALA A 339 -14.76 -14.70 -7.60
CA ALA A 339 -14.74 -15.31 -8.93
C ALA A 339 -13.51 -16.22 -9.18
N TYR A 340 -12.73 -16.48 -8.14
CA TYR A 340 -11.50 -17.27 -8.17
C TYR A 340 -11.39 -18.21 -6.97
N THR A 341 -10.51 -19.20 -7.07
CA THR A 341 -10.09 -20.03 -5.93
C THR A 341 -8.72 -19.57 -5.45
N ALA A 342 -8.63 -19.14 -4.19
CA ALA A 342 -7.32 -18.81 -3.59
C ALA A 342 -6.54 -20.10 -3.28
N ALA A 343 -5.25 -20.08 -3.62
CA ALA A 343 -4.34 -21.20 -3.41
C ALA A 343 -2.93 -20.74 -3.01
N VAL A 344 -2.15 -21.66 -2.47
CA VAL A 344 -0.70 -21.49 -2.33
C VAL A 344 -0.07 -22.48 -3.32
N VAL A 345 0.74 -22.00 -4.25
CA VAL A 345 1.26 -22.82 -5.34
C VAL A 345 2.78 -22.74 -5.46
N ASP A 346 3.37 -23.77 -6.05
CA ASP A 346 4.70 -23.67 -6.61
C ASP A 346 4.66 -22.78 -7.86
N PRO A 347 5.43 -21.68 -7.94
CA PRO A 347 5.35 -20.76 -9.07
C PRO A 347 5.90 -21.34 -10.40
N VAL A 348 6.61 -22.50 -10.35
CA VAL A 348 7.20 -23.13 -11.53
C VAL A 348 6.19 -24.04 -12.23
N ASP A 349 5.57 -24.96 -11.51
CA ASP A 349 4.66 -25.96 -12.05
C ASP A 349 3.18 -25.77 -11.68
N MET A 350 2.87 -24.76 -10.87
CA MET A 350 1.53 -24.44 -10.38
C MET A 350 0.90 -25.51 -9.51
N SER A 351 1.66 -26.50 -9.03
CA SER A 351 1.17 -27.49 -8.07
C SER A 351 0.79 -26.83 -6.75
N GLU A 352 -0.35 -27.22 -6.16
CA GLU A 352 -0.78 -26.71 -4.86
C GLU A 352 0.14 -27.24 -3.76
N ARG A 353 0.61 -26.34 -2.90
CA ARG A 353 1.47 -26.67 -1.76
C ARG A 353 0.67 -27.35 -0.65
N PRO A 354 1.30 -28.29 0.11
CA PRO A 354 0.69 -28.91 1.27
C PRO A 354 0.22 -27.88 2.31
N ARG A 355 -0.73 -28.28 3.16
CA ARG A 355 -1.16 -27.48 4.30
C ARG A 355 -0.04 -27.29 5.30
N ALA A 356 -0.01 -26.11 5.90
CA ALA A 356 0.87 -25.78 6.99
C ALA A 356 0.53 -26.62 8.23
N ARG A 357 1.55 -27.19 8.86
CA ARG A 357 1.46 -27.91 10.13
C ARG A 357 2.19 -27.11 11.20
N PHE A 358 1.51 -26.84 12.30
CA PHE A 358 2.07 -26.09 13.42
C PHE A 358 2.45 -27.01 14.56
N GLY A 359 3.54 -26.69 15.23
CA GLY A 359 3.95 -27.30 16.48
C GLY A 359 3.20 -26.72 17.68
N GLU A 360 3.55 -27.20 18.85
CA GLU A 360 2.88 -26.84 20.12
C GLU A 360 3.02 -25.34 20.45
N HIS A 361 4.06 -24.68 19.96
CA HIS A 361 4.35 -23.28 20.21
C HIS A 361 4.04 -22.36 19.01
N GLY A 362 3.34 -22.89 17.99
CA GLY A 362 2.98 -22.12 16.80
C GLY A 362 4.05 -22.06 15.71
N GLU A 363 5.17 -22.78 15.88
CA GLU A 363 6.21 -22.92 14.87
C GLU A 363 5.70 -23.69 13.64
N LEU A 364 6.08 -23.24 12.44
CA LEU A 364 5.73 -23.90 11.18
C LEU A 364 6.66 -25.11 10.95
N LEU A 365 6.14 -26.33 11.12
CA LEU A 365 6.94 -27.57 11.09
C LEU A 365 7.35 -28.01 9.68
N ASN A 366 6.61 -27.62 8.66
CA ASN A 366 6.85 -28.02 7.26
C ASN A 366 6.98 -26.82 6.32
N ALA A 367 7.73 -25.80 6.73
CA ALA A 367 7.89 -24.54 6.00
C ALA A 367 8.31 -24.73 4.53
N ASP A 368 9.31 -25.60 4.27
CA ASP A 368 9.81 -25.86 2.91
C ASP A 368 8.77 -26.49 1.99
N GLU A 369 7.83 -27.25 2.53
CA GLU A 369 6.74 -27.88 1.77
C GLU A 369 5.55 -26.94 1.62
N ALA A 370 5.16 -26.22 2.69
CA ALA A 370 3.92 -25.46 2.76
C ALA A 370 4.02 -24.06 2.18
N ILE A 371 5.20 -23.41 2.22
CA ILE A 371 5.38 -22.07 1.67
C ILE A 371 5.47 -22.13 0.16
N GLY A 372 4.63 -21.34 -0.50
CA GLY A 372 4.60 -21.13 -1.93
C GLY A 372 4.11 -19.73 -2.26
N GLU A 373 3.81 -19.45 -3.52
CA GLU A 373 3.28 -18.17 -3.94
C GLU A 373 1.75 -18.14 -3.75
N LEU A 374 1.26 -17.04 -3.20
CA LEU A 374 -0.17 -16.79 -3.09
C LEU A 374 -0.76 -16.56 -4.49
N ALA A 375 -1.76 -17.33 -4.85
CA ALA A 375 -2.34 -17.35 -6.18
C ALA A 375 -3.88 -17.29 -6.14
N ALA A 376 -4.46 -16.71 -7.19
CA ALA A 376 -5.88 -16.77 -7.48
C ALA A 376 -6.09 -17.59 -8.76
N LEU A 377 -6.61 -18.81 -8.61
CA LEU A 377 -6.86 -19.72 -9.72
C LEU A 377 -8.16 -19.32 -10.43
N GLY A 378 -8.09 -19.19 -11.75
CA GLY A 378 -9.21 -18.71 -12.58
C GLY A 378 -9.42 -17.20 -12.56
N ALA A 379 -8.51 -16.42 -11.98
CA ALA A 379 -8.65 -14.99 -11.71
C ALA A 379 -8.19 -14.05 -12.84
N ARG A 380 -7.89 -14.53 -14.04
CA ARG A 380 -7.40 -13.64 -15.11
C ARG A 380 -8.27 -12.40 -15.32
N GLY A 381 -9.59 -12.53 -15.15
CA GLY A 381 -10.54 -11.43 -15.33
C GLY A 381 -10.59 -10.43 -14.16
N THR A 382 -9.92 -10.69 -13.05
CA THR A 382 -9.84 -9.79 -11.89
C THR A 382 -8.54 -8.98 -11.86
N PHE A 383 -7.57 -9.31 -12.71
CA PHE A 383 -6.34 -8.58 -12.95
C PHE A 383 -6.48 -7.77 -14.24
N GLU A 384 -6.42 -6.47 -14.15
CA GLU A 384 -6.65 -5.55 -15.28
C GLU A 384 -5.36 -5.20 -16.04
N GLY A 385 -4.21 -5.75 -15.60
CA GLY A 385 -2.93 -5.64 -16.30
C GLY A 385 -2.09 -4.41 -15.91
N TYR A 386 -0.97 -4.30 -16.60
CA TYR A 386 -0.07 -3.15 -16.57
C TYR A 386 -0.07 -2.45 -17.92
N TYR A 387 -0.13 -1.14 -17.93
CA TYR A 387 -0.17 -0.37 -19.16
C TYR A 387 1.11 -0.57 -19.98
N LYS A 388 0.98 -1.08 -21.21
CA LYS A 388 2.07 -1.36 -22.17
C LYS A 388 3.24 -2.19 -21.60
N ASP A 389 3.00 -3.05 -20.61
CA ASP A 389 4.03 -3.89 -20.01
C ASP A 389 3.62 -5.37 -20.02
N PRO A 390 3.59 -6.03 -21.20
CA PRO A 390 3.20 -7.44 -21.32
C PRO A 390 4.20 -8.38 -20.66
N GLU A 391 5.46 -7.98 -20.49
CA GLU A 391 6.48 -8.76 -19.79
C GLU A 391 6.12 -8.85 -18.30
N ALA A 392 5.81 -7.71 -17.67
CA ALA A 392 5.35 -7.66 -16.29
C ALA A 392 4.03 -8.42 -16.10
N GLU A 393 3.12 -8.37 -17.06
CA GLU A 393 1.89 -9.17 -17.01
C GLU A 393 2.18 -10.67 -17.04
N SER A 394 3.14 -11.09 -17.89
CA SER A 394 3.54 -12.50 -17.99
C SER A 394 4.16 -13.04 -16.70
N GLU A 395 4.78 -12.19 -15.88
CA GLU A 395 5.27 -12.55 -14.55
C GLU A 395 4.12 -12.87 -13.59
N ARG A 396 2.96 -12.20 -13.76
CA ARG A 396 1.79 -12.32 -12.88
C ARG A 396 0.77 -13.35 -13.36
N LEU A 397 0.81 -13.74 -14.62
CA LEU A 397 -0.18 -14.66 -15.19
C LEU A 397 0.43 -15.99 -15.61
N ARG A 398 -0.24 -17.07 -15.23
CA ARG A 398 0.00 -18.44 -15.73
C ARG A 398 -1.32 -19.00 -16.25
N GLY A 399 -1.54 -18.87 -17.56
CA GLY A 399 -2.84 -19.19 -18.16
C GLY A 399 -3.95 -18.30 -17.62
N ASN A 400 -4.91 -18.89 -16.92
CA ASN A 400 -6.02 -18.18 -16.27
C ASN A 400 -5.76 -17.85 -14.79
N ASN A 401 -4.57 -18.11 -14.29
CA ASN A 401 -4.25 -17.95 -12.87
C ASN A 401 -3.43 -16.68 -12.67
N PHE A 402 -3.72 -15.96 -11.58
CA PHE A 402 -2.97 -14.79 -11.15
C PHE A 402 -2.02 -15.16 -10.01
N LEU A 403 -0.76 -14.77 -10.12
CA LEU A 403 0.29 -14.88 -9.11
C LEU A 403 0.54 -13.53 -8.46
N SER A 404 0.45 -13.47 -7.14
CA SER A 404 0.56 -12.21 -6.40
C SER A 404 1.99 -11.65 -6.31
N GLY A 405 3.02 -12.50 -6.45
CA GLY A 405 4.41 -12.18 -6.15
C GLY A 405 4.71 -12.19 -4.67
N ASP A 406 3.76 -12.58 -3.85
CA ASP A 406 3.89 -12.71 -2.41
C ASP A 406 3.90 -14.20 -2.02
N LEU A 407 4.78 -14.56 -1.09
CA LEU A 407 4.86 -15.89 -0.52
C LEU A 407 3.87 -16.01 0.64
N GLY A 408 3.29 -17.20 0.78
CA GLY A 408 2.39 -17.50 1.88
C GLY A 408 2.25 -19.00 2.12
N TYR A 409 1.45 -19.32 3.09
CA TYR A 409 1.04 -20.70 3.39
C TYR A 409 -0.41 -20.72 3.84
N ARG A 410 -1.03 -21.90 3.83
CA ARG A 410 -2.43 -22.08 4.20
C ARG A 410 -2.54 -23.22 5.23
N ASP A 411 -3.23 -22.97 6.33
CA ASP A 411 -3.44 -23.97 7.38
C ASP A 411 -4.55 -25.00 7.04
N GLU A 412 -4.74 -25.97 7.94
CA GLU A 412 -5.77 -27.01 7.81
C GLU A 412 -7.20 -26.43 7.86
N ALA A 413 -7.40 -25.31 8.57
CA ALA A 413 -8.69 -24.61 8.64
C ALA A 413 -8.97 -23.78 7.38
N GLY A 414 -7.97 -23.59 6.51
CA GLY A 414 -8.09 -22.87 5.25
C GLY A 414 -7.66 -21.42 5.29
N TYR A 415 -7.21 -20.89 6.43
CA TYR A 415 -6.70 -19.53 6.55
C TYR A 415 -5.35 -19.38 5.88
N PHE A 416 -5.16 -18.23 5.24
CA PHE A 416 -3.92 -17.87 4.55
C PHE A 416 -3.05 -16.99 5.43
N TYR A 417 -1.74 -17.15 5.29
CA TYR A 417 -0.71 -16.44 6.06
C TYR A 417 0.32 -15.85 5.12
N PHE A 418 0.79 -14.65 5.41
CA PHE A 418 1.85 -14.00 4.67
C PHE A 418 3.22 -14.50 5.11
N ALA A 419 4.03 -14.92 4.16
CA ALA A 419 5.39 -15.38 4.40
C ALA A 419 6.47 -14.48 3.77
N GLY A 420 6.10 -13.30 3.21
CA GLY A 420 7.02 -12.33 2.63
C GLY A 420 6.85 -12.21 1.12
N ARG A 421 7.75 -11.44 0.49
CA ARG A 421 7.77 -11.30 -0.97
C ARG A 421 8.76 -12.27 -1.59
N SER A 422 8.49 -12.70 -2.81
CA SER A 422 9.39 -13.59 -3.58
C SER A 422 10.79 -12.98 -3.72
N GLY A 423 10.91 -11.64 -3.84
CA GLY A 423 12.17 -10.91 -3.88
C GLY A 423 12.87 -10.72 -2.53
N ASP A 424 12.22 -11.06 -1.41
CA ASP A 424 12.74 -10.96 -0.03
C ASP A 424 13.11 -12.33 0.57
N ARG A 425 13.20 -13.34 -0.29
CA ARG A 425 13.55 -14.70 0.11
C ARG A 425 15.01 -14.75 0.57
N LEU A 426 15.23 -15.38 1.71
CA LEU A 426 16.54 -15.69 2.24
C LEU A 426 16.89 -17.15 1.93
N ARG A 427 18.15 -17.42 1.62
CA ARG A 427 18.68 -18.76 1.47
C ARG A 427 19.88 -18.95 2.39
N VAL A 428 19.62 -19.50 3.57
CA VAL A 428 20.65 -19.71 4.60
C VAL A 428 20.90 -21.21 4.75
N ASP A 429 22.16 -21.64 4.59
CA ASP A 429 22.59 -23.03 4.70
C ASP A 429 21.70 -24.02 3.92
N GLY A 430 21.25 -23.62 2.73
CA GLY A 430 20.41 -24.44 1.86
C GLY A 430 18.91 -24.38 2.14
N GLU A 431 18.47 -23.81 3.24
CA GLU A 431 17.06 -23.56 3.54
C GLU A 431 16.58 -22.24 2.97
N ASN A 432 15.36 -22.25 2.41
CA ASN A 432 14.70 -21.08 1.87
C ASN A 432 13.57 -20.66 2.80
N PHE A 433 13.60 -19.40 3.24
CA PHE A 433 12.54 -18.80 4.05
C PHE A 433 12.43 -17.29 3.76
N SER A 434 11.50 -16.62 4.42
CA SER A 434 11.35 -15.17 4.28
C SER A 434 11.58 -14.45 5.61
N GLY A 435 11.82 -13.13 5.53
CA GLY A 435 12.03 -12.30 6.71
C GLY A 435 10.78 -12.06 7.54
N ALA A 436 9.58 -12.16 6.97
CA ALA A 436 8.35 -11.76 7.65
C ALA A 436 8.03 -12.54 8.94
N PRO A 437 8.20 -13.89 9.01
CA PRO A 437 8.06 -14.61 10.27
C PRO A 437 9.05 -14.15 11.34
N ILE A 438 10.28 -13.83 10.94
CA ILE A 438 11.32 -13.34 11.86
C ILE A 438 10.96 -11.93 12.38
N GLU A 439 10.53 -11.04 11.49
CA GLU A 439 10.06 -9.69 11.86
C GLU A 439 8.93 -9.74 12.88
N ARG A 440 8.02 -10.70 12.74
CA ARG A 440 6.93 -10.93 13.68
C ARG A 440 7.42 -11.35 15.06
N ILE A 441 8.41 -12.24 15.11
CA ILE A 441 9.06 -12.65 16.36
C ILE A 441 9.77 -11.46 17.00
N ILE A 442 10.59 -10.73 16.22
CA ILE A 442 11.31 -9.54 16.71
C ILE A 442 10.35 -8.45 17.20
N GLY A 443 9.17 -8.32 16.58
CA GLY A 443 8.11 -7.40 17.03
C GLY A 443 7.62 -7.62 18.47
N ARG A 444 7.93 -8.78 19.09
CA ARG A 444 7.67 -9.09 20.51
C ARG A 444 8.74 -8.52 21.44
N TYR A 445 9.90 -8.12 20.91
CA TYR A 445 10.97 -7.54 21.72
C TYR A 445 10.54 -6.19 22.26
N PRO A 446 10.48 -5.98 23.60
CA PRO A 446 9.84 -4.81 24.19
C PRO A 446 10.47 -3.47 23.78
N ASP A 447 11.78 -3.47 23.55
CA ASP A 447 12.54 -2.27 23.19
C ASP A 447 12.62 -2.04 21.67
N ALA A 448 12.03 -2.92 20.85
CA ALA A 448 11.92 -2.74 19.40
C ALA A 448 10.71 -1.87 19.06
N GLN A 449 10.95 -0.75 18.38
CA GLN A 449 9.88 0.03 17.77
C GLN A 449 9.51 -0.56 16.40
N LEU A 450 10.51 -0.81 15.56
CA LEU A 450 10.33 -1.33 14.21
C LEU A 450 11.50 -2.25 13.83
N ALA A 451 11.19 -3.27 13.03
CA ALA A 451 12.15 -4.25 12.56
C ALA A 451 12.02 -4.48 11.05
N ALA A 452 13.15 -4.69 10.38
CA ALA A 452 13.23 -5.12 8.99
C ALA A 452 14.25 -6.23 8.83
N VAL A 453 13.82 -7.37 8.35
CA VAL A 453 14.68 -8.53 8.08
C VAL A 453 14.90 -8.65 6.57
N TYR A 454 16.16 -8.80 6.17
CA TYR A 454 16.55 -8.89 4.78
C TYR A 454 17.81 -9.76 4.59
N PRO A 455 17.98 -10.36 3.38
CA PRO A 455 19.18 -11.10 3.06
C PRO A 455 20.38 -10.17 2.90
N VAL A 456 21.52 -10.62 3.38
CA VAL A 456 22.84 -10.13 2.97
C VAL A 456 23.67 -11.31 2.49
N PRO A 457 24.54 -11.16 1.48
CA PRO A 457 25.32 -12.30 0.98
C PRO A 457 26.23 -12.86 2.06
N ASP A 458 26.39 -14.19 2.05
CA ASP A 458 27.37 -14.90 2.87
C ASP A 458 28.67 -15.08 2.09
N GLU A 459 29.81 -15.04 2.79
CA GLU A 459 31.13 -15.19 2.18
C GLU A 459 31.41 -16.59 1.63
N ILE A 460 30.67 -17.62 2.06
CA ILE A 460 30.82 -19.00 1.62
C ILE A 460 29.72 -19.41 0.65
N SER A 461 28.46 -19.31 1.07
CA SER A 461 27.32 -19.73 0.23
C SER A 461 26.00 -19.10 0.68
N GLY A 462 25.12 -18.78 -0.30
CA GLY A 462 23.79 -18.25 0.01
C GLY A 462 23.81 -16.88 0.67
N ASP A 463 22.93 -16.71 1.65
CA ASP A 463 22.70 -15.46 2.38
C ASP A 463 22.89 -15.66 3.89
N GLN A 464 22.98 -14.55 4.60
CA GLN A 464 22.82 -14.45 6.04
C GLN A 464 21.62 -13.56 6.38
N VAL A 465 21.01 -13.82 7.52
CA VAL A 465 19.90 -13.00 8.03
C VAL A 465 20.48 -11.71 8.61
N MET A 466 20.05 -10.57 8.07
CA MET A 466 20.34 -9.25 8.65
C MET A 466 19.05 -8.60 9.11
N LEU A 467 19.09 -8.04 10.32
CA LEU A 467 18.02 -7.29 10.95
C LEU A 467 18.42 -5.82 11.02
N ALA A 468 17.63 -4.91 10.47
CA ALA A 468 17.67 -3.51 10.85
C ALA A 468 16.60 -3.26 11.92
N LEU A 469 17.03 -2.69 13.04
CA LEU A 469 16.21 -2.49 14.23
C LEU A 469 16.19 -1.01 14.62
N GLN A 470 14.99 -0.42 14.62
CA GLN A 470 14.73 0.88 15.20
C GLN A 470 14.26 0.68 16.65
N MET A 471 14.96 1.29 17.58
CA MET A 471 14.64 1.17 19.01
C MET A 471 13.52 2.12 19.41
N VAL A 472 12.81 1.77 20.47
CA VAL A 472 11.88 2.70 21.14
C VAL A 472 12.68 3.90 21.64
N ASP A 473 12.13 5.11 21.52
CA ASP A 473 12.78 6.35 21.92
C ASP A 473 13.33 6.28 23.36
N GLY A 474 14.61 6.67 23.51
CA GLY A 474 15.31 6.64 24.79
C GLY A 474 15.78 5.25 25.23
N ARG A 475 15.58 4.21 24.44
CA ARG A 475 16.10 2.87 24.70
C ARG A 475 17.38 2.61 23.91
N ALA A 476 18.41 2.14 24.60
CA ALA A 476 19.64 1.66 23.97
C ALA A 476 19.52 0.15 23.66
N PHE A 477 20.15 -0.30 22.59
CA PHE A 477 20.22 -1.72 22.28
C PHE A 477 21.08 -2.47 23.29
N ASP A 478 20.47 -3.48 23.95
CA ASP A 478 21.16 -4.41 24.83
C ASP A 478 21.44 -5.73 24.09
N PRO A 479 22.67 -5.97 23.60
CA PRO A 479 22.99 -7.18 22.85
C PRO A 479 22.81 -8.47 23.66
N VAL A 480 23.05 -8.42 24.97
CA VAL A 480 22.88 -9.60 25.86
C VAL A 480 21.40 -9.87 26.12
N GLY A 481 20.61 -8.82 26.39
CA GLY A 481 19.18 -8.92 26.56
C GLY A 481 18.48 -9.39 25.31
N PHE A 482 18.91 -8.90 24.14
CA PHE A 482 18.38 -9.32 22.84
C PHE A 482 18.68 -10.80 22.54
N GLY A 483 19.91 -11.29 22.83
CA GLY A 483 20.25 -12.70 22.70
C GLY A 483 19.36 -13.59 23.56
N ARG A 484 19.18 -13.24 24.84
CA ARG A 484 18.26 -13.95 25.75
C ARG A 484 16.80 -13.93 25.28
N PHE A 485 16.36 -12.80 24.71
CA PHE A 485 15.04 -12.72 24.11
C PHE A 485 14.88 -13.74 22.97
N LEU A 486 15.85 -13.83 22.05
CA LEU A 486 15.82 -14.80 20.95
C LEU A 486 15.82 -16.25 21.43
N ASP A 487 16.63 -16.57 22.45
CA ASP A 487 16.68 -17.90 23.05
C ASP A 487 15.35 -18.34 23.69
N ALA A 488 14.57 -17.37 24.14
CA ALA A 488 13.24 -17.61 24.72
C ALA A 488 12.13 -17.79 23.67
N GLN A 489 12.41 -17.58 22.37
CA GLN A 489 11.40 -17.71 21.32
C GLN A 489 11.37 -19.14 20.79
N ALA A 490 10.42 -19.93 21.25
CA ALA A 490 10.27 -21.34 20.85
C ALA A 490 9.93 -21.52 19.34
N ASP A 491 9.34 -20.49 18.72
CA ASP A 491 8.97 -20.46 17.31
C ASP A 491 10.06 -19.86 16.40
N LEU A 492 11.23 -19.50 16.94
CA LEU A 492 12.35 -19.03 16.15
C LEU A 492 13.09 -20.23 15.54
N GLY A 493 12.99 -20.39 14.22
CA GLY A 493 13.71 -21.43 13.49
C GLY A 493 15.23 -21.36 13.71
N THR A 494 15.89 -22.52 13.74
CA THR A 494 17.33 -22.64 14.07
C THR A 494 18.27 -21.83 13.18
N LYS A 495 17.83 -21.48 11.96
CA LYS A 495 18.58 -20.67 10.98
C LYS A 495 18.01 -19.26 10.82
N TRP A 496 17.00 -18.90 11.59
CA TRP A 496 16.28 -17.63 11.48
C TRP A 496 16.86 -16.52 12.33
N ALA A 497 17.62 -16.87 13.36
CA ALA A 497 18.24 -15.88 14.23
C ALA A 497 19.17 -14.96 13.42
N PRO A 498 19.00 -13.62 13.50
CA PRO A 498 19.81 -12.69 12.72
C PRO A 498 21.32 -12.89 12.95
N ARG A 499 22.07 -13.01 11.86
CA ARG A 499 23.54 -13.01 11.93
C ARG A 499 24.07 -11.63 12.25
N TYR A 500 23.42 -10.59 11.69
CA TYR A 500 23.76 -9.19 11.87
C TYR A 500 22.56 -8.40 12.35
N VAL A 501 22.78 -7.48 13.27
CA VAL A 501 21.78 -6.52 13.79
C VAL A 501 22.32 -5.11 13.61
N ARG A 502 21.70 -4.34 12.70
CA ARG A 502 21.98 -2.93 12.45
C ARG A 502 21.00 -2.07 13.25
N ILE A 503 21.50 -1.21 14.12
CA ILE A 503 20.67 -0.28 14.88
C ILE A 503 20.57 1.02 14.08
N VAL A 504 19.36 1.41 13.76
CA VAL A 504 19.08 2.60 12.96
C VAL A 504 18.23 3.60 13.76
N ASP A 505 18.49 4.88 13.59
CA ASP A 505 17.66 5.94 14.17
C ASP A 505 16.26 5.93 13.54
N THR A 506 16.19 5.73 12.22
CA THR A 506 14.93 5.65 11.48
C THR A 506 15.10 4.68 10.31
N LEU A 507 14.16 3.75 10.17
CA LEU A 507 14.14 2.85 9.02
C LEU A 507 13.72 3.60 7.75
N PRO A 508 14.41 3.39 6.61
CA PRO A 508 14.01 4.00 5.35
C PRO A 508 12.62 3.52 4.92
N VAL A 509 11.79 4.44 4.47
CA VAL A 509 10.41 4.16 4.05
C VAL A 509 10.13 4.68 2.64
N THR A 510 9.20 4.02 1.97
CA THR A 510 8.60 4.51 0.73
C THR A 510 7.61 5.65 1.02
N ALA A 511 7.13 6.33 -0.02
CA ALA A 511 6.07 7.35 0.10
C ALA A 511 4.79 6.84 0.79
N THR A 512 4.55 5.53 0.78
CA THR A 512 3.43 4.86 1.45
C THR A 512 3.75 4.35 2.84
N ALA A 513 4.83 4.85 3.47
CA ALA A 513 5.29 4.41 4.79
C ALA A 513 5.63 2.90 4.91
N LYS A 514 5.89 2.20 3.79
CA LYS A 514 6.43 0.83 3.79
C LYS A 514 7.94 0.86 3.92
N ILE A 515 8.54 -0.15 4.62
CA ILE A 515 10.00 -0.24 4.74
C ILE A 515 10.64 -0.43 3.36
N ASN A 516 11.65 0.39 3.05
CA ASN A 516 12.47 0.26 1.85
C ASN A 516 13.66 -0.68 2.11
N LYS A 517 13.41 -1.99 2.08
CA LYS A 517 14.47 -3.00 2.29
C LYS A 517 15.57 -2.95 1.22
N LYS A 518 15.29 -2.42 0.02
CA LYS A 518 16.28 -2.31 -1.05
C LYS A 518 17.42 -1.37 -0.66
N GLU A 519 17.10 -0.27 -0.01
CA GLU A 519 18.11 0.68 0.52
C GLU A 519 18.94 0.03 1.62
N LEU A 520 18.32 -0.69 2.55
CA LEU A 520 19.00 -1.41 3.61
C LEU A 520 19.97 -2.49 3.09
N ARG A 521 19.57 -3.24 2.06
CA ARG A 521 20.42 -4.28 1.44
C ARG A 521 21.67 -3.73 0.80
N LYS A 522 21.58 -2.56 0.12
CA LYS A 522 22.68 -1.94 -0.59
C LYS A 522 23.89 -1.71 0.31
N ASP A 523 23.64 -1.28 1.53
CA ASP A 523 24.69 -0.99 2.50
C ASP A 523 25.14 -2.23 3.27
N ALA A 524 24.20 -3.18 3.53
CA ALA A 524 24.42 -4.35 4.39
C ALA A 524 25.04 -3.92 5.73
N TRP A 525 26.20 -4.46 6.08
CA TRP A 525 26.98 -4.08 7.26
C TRP A 525 28.01 -2.97 7.00
N ARG A 526 28.10 -2.45 5.77
CA ARG A 526 29.00 -1.36 5.35
C ARG A 526 28.32 -0.01 5.57
N THR A 527 28.06 0.32 6.79
CA THR A 527 27.30 1.51 7.21
C THR A 527 27.97 2.18 8.41
N GLU A 528 27.69 3.45 8.62
CA GLU A 528 28.11 4.18 9.82
C GLU A 528 27.25 3.84 11.05
N ASP A 529 26.08 3.22 10.83
CA ASP A 529 25.21 2.78 11.91
C ASP A 529 25.87 1.71 12.78
N PRO A 530 25.53 1.62 14.06
CA PRO A 530 25.93 0.52 14.91
C PRO A 530 25.48 -0.83 14.37
N VAL A 531 26.44 -1.71 14.03
CA VAL A 531 26.14 -3.10 13.67
C VAL A 531 26.69 -4.04 14.74
N TYR A 532 25.87 -5.03 15.08
CA TYR A 532 26.25 -6.14 15.95
C TYR A 532 26.19 -7.44 15.17
N TYR A 533 27.03 -8.41 15.50
CA TYR A 533 27.03 -9.70 14.85
C TYR A 533 27.22 -10.83 15.86
N ARG A 534 26.72 -12.00 15.52
CA ARG A 534 26.98 -13.23 16.27
C ARG A 534 27.97 -14.10 15.53
N PRO A 535 29.16 -14.41 16.12
CA PRO A 535 30.17 -15.17 15.43
C PRO A 535 29.85 -16.67 15.31
N GLY A 536 29.10 -17.20 16.27
CA GLY A 536 28.73 -18.62 16.38
C GLY A 536 27.26 -18.91 16.10
N LYS A 537 26.80 -20.07 16.62
CA LYS A 537 25.38 -20.47 16.59
C LYS A 537 24.59 -19.93 17.80
N ASP A 538 25.28 -19.60 18.89
CA ASP A 538 24.69 -19.04 20.09
C ASP A 538 24.27 -17.57 19.82
N ASN A 539 23.23 -17.09 20.50
CA ASN A 539 22.73 -15.74 20.32
C ASN A 539 23.54 -14.72 21.15
N GLU A 540 24.88 -14.78 21.06
CA GLU A 540 25.80 -13.83 21.66
C GLU A 540 26.19 -12.78 20.62
N TYR A 541 25.75 -11.53 20.82
CA TYR A 541 25.98 -10.43 19.90
C TYR A 541 27.12 -9.55 20.36
N HIS A 542 28.07 -9.30 19.46
CA HIS A 542 29.22 -8.42 19.65
C HIS A 542 29.17 -7.26 18.67
N ARG A 543 29.73 -6.10 19.06
CA ARG A 543 29.87 -4.99 18.15
C ARG A 543 30.73 -5.40 16.93
N LEU A 544 30.28 -5.06 15.74
CA LEU A 544 31.06 -5.26 14.52
C LEU A 544 32.04 -4.10 14.38
N GLU A 545 33.30 -4.36 14.70
CA GLU A 545 34.36 -3.38 14.64
C GLU A 545 34.95 -3.30 13.21
N PRO A 546 35.58 -2.16 12.82
CA PRO A 546 36.17 -2.00 11.47
C PRO A 546 37.12 -3.13 11.05
N ALA A 547 37.91 -3.66 11.97
CA ALA A 547 38.80 -4.79 11.71
C ALA A 547 38.04 -6.07 11.29
N HIS A 548 36.84 -6.31 11.84
CA HIS A 548 35.98 -7.43 11.44
C HIS A 548 35.39 -7.22 10.04
N VAL A 549 35.06 -5.97 9.70
CA VAL A 549 34.57 -5.64 8.36
C VAL A 549 35.66 -5.89 7.31
N GLU A 550 36.91 -5.48 7.58
CA GLU A 550 38.06 -5.74 6.71
C GLU A 550 38.30 -7.25 6.53
N GLU A 551 38.23 -8.02 7.60
CA GLU A 551 38.35 -9.47 7.56
C GLU A 551 37.22 -10.12 6.72
N LEU A 552 35.96 -9.67 6.87
CA LEU A 552 34.81 -10.12 6.07
C LEU A 552 35.04 -9.82 4.57
N LEU A 553 35.45 -8.60 4.23
CA LEU A 553 35.72 -8.20 2.85
C LEU A 553 36.82 -9.07 2.23
N ARG A 554 37.88 -9.38 2.99
CA ARG A 554 38.92 -10.30 2.56
C ARG A 554 38.40 -11.71 2.28
N ARG A 555 37.55 -12.26 3.15
CA ARG A 555 36.90 -13.56 2.93
C ARG A 555 36.07 -13.60 1.67
N PHE A 556 35.33 -12.51 1.38
CA PHE A 556 34.60 -12.38 0.11
C PHE A 556 35.53 -12.34 -1.11
N GLU A 557 36.69 -11.76 -0.98
CA GLU A 557 37.72 -11.73 -2.03
C GLU A 557 38.35 -13.10 -2.24
N ASP A 558 38.74 -13.79 -1.16
CA ASP A 558 39.35 -15.11 -1.17
C ASP A 558 38.39 -16.18 -1.73
N SER A 559 37.09 -16.04 -1.49
CA SER A 559 36.03 -16.93 -2.01
C SER A 559 35.55 -16.59 -3.43
N GLY A 560 36.06 -15.50 -4.03
CA GLY A 560 35.62 -15.03 -5.36
C GLY A 560 34.19 -14.47 -5.40
N ARG A 561 33.61 -14.11 -4.24
CA ARG A 561 32.20 -13.63 -4.12
C ARG A 561 32.08 -12.12 -3.94
N LYS A 562 33.17 -11.37 -4.11
CA LYS A 562 33.21 -9.91 -3.93
C LYS A 562 32.14 -9.14 -4.72
N GLU A 563 31.81 -9.63 -5.92
CA GLU A 563 30.78 -9.00 -6.76
C GLU A 563 29.36 -9.03 -6.14
N LEU A 564 29.09 -9.98 -5.24
CA LEU A 564 27.80 -10.07 -4.56
C LEU A 564 27.54 -8.89 -3.62
N LEU A 565 28.60 -8.23 -3.15
CA LEU A 565 28.51 -7.06 -2.27
C LEU A 565 28.00 -5.80 -3.02
N ASN A 566 27.85 -5.86 -4.34
CA ASN A 566 27.39 -4.75 -5.17
C ASN A 566 25.98 -4.97 -5.73
N ARG A 567 25.31 -6.04 -5.28
CA ARG A 567 23.92 -6.38 -5.67
C ARG A 567 22.90 -5.82 -4.64
#